data_5aaf333efe47a533d397e7add7721532
#
_entry.id   5aaf333efe47a533d397e7add7721532
#
_cell.length_a   1.000
_cell.length_b   1.000
_cell.length_c   1.000
_cell.angle_alpha   90.00
_cell.angle_beta   90.00
_cell.angle_gamma   90.00
#
_symmetry.space_group_name_H-M   'P 1'
#
loop_
_entity.id
_entity.type
_entity.pdbx_description
1 polymer ?
#
loop_
_entity_poly.entity_id
_entity_poly.type
_entity_poly.pdbx_seq_one_letter_code
_entity_poly.pdbx_strand_id
1 'polypeptide(L)'
;LKIKFILAFARFYGVAPLVRGIVYVFSYLTVPLAELFLIYMITKGEFVKFAVDGGLITVIASNGLAFIADFAFLRLELKIQDLLVATEISAGDYILALTFSNLIYSSPGILTYVALAIIYHLLNPFNFFPVFMTLLILLLNTSAIGFFIGSLISHVRYSWGIGAIAGTLLTILPPVYYPYYLLPHMIFELIYPLPTTLASILIQNFTGLVKTSLVVQSFTVLVVETVVFYYLSIRFSRWVSK
;
A
#
# COMPACT_ATOMS: atom_id res chain seq x y z
N LEU A 1 18.84 5.14 -12.84
CA LEU A 1 18.29 5.30 -11.50
C LEU A 1 19.10 6.35 -10.73
N LYS A 2 18.48 7.46 -10.35
CA LYS A 2 19.15 8.58 -9.66
C LYS A 2 19.03 8.40 -8.12
N ILE A 3 19.82 7.49 -7.54
CA ILE A 3 19.76 7.12 -6.11
C ILE A 3 19.88 8.34 -5.18
N LYS A 4 20.78 9.30 -5.49
CA LYS A 4 20.92 10.52 -4.69
C LYS A 4 19.64 11.35 -4.62
N PHE A 5 18.90 11.44 -5.73
CA PHE A 5 17.60 12.10 -5.77
C PHE A 5 16.57 11.36 -4.92
N ILE A 6 16.48 10.02 -5.08
CA ILE A 6 15.54 9.19 -4.32
C ILE A 6 15.76 9.37 -2.81
N LEU A 7 17.01 9.30 -2.35
CA LEU A 7 17.34 9.46 -0.93
C LEU A 7 17.06 10.88 -0.41
N ALA A 8 17.40 11.91 -1.20
CA ALA A 8 17.11 13.30 -0.82
C ALA A 8 15.61 13.56 -0.72
N PHE A 9 14.85 13.07 -1.69
CA PHE A 9 13.39 13.22 -1.71
C PHE A 9 12.73 12.42 -0.58
N ALA A 10 13.20 11.20 -0.31
CA ALA A 10 12.73 10.37 0.80
C ALA A 10 12.98 11.03 2.17
N ARG A 11 14.14 11.70 2.34
CA ARG A 11 14.42 12.47 3.55
C ARG A 11 13.50 13.67 3.71
N PHE A 12 13.24 14.40 2.62
CA PHE A 12 12.42 15.60 2.64
C PHE A 12 10.93 15.28 2.83
N TYR A 13 10.41 14.32 2.06
CA TYR A 13 8.98 14.02 1.99
C TYR A 13 8.56 12.88 2.95
N GLY A 14 9.49 12.01 3.32
CA GLY A 14 9.25 10.89 4.23
C GLY A 14 9.64 11.21 5.69
N VAL A 15 10.91 11.57 5.92
CA VAL A 15 11.44 11.75 7.29
C VAL A 15 10.99 13.06 7.93
N ALA A 16 11.02 14.17 7.18
CA ALA A 16 10.74 15.48 7.75
C ALA A 16 9.34 15.61 8.39
N PRO A 17 8.25 15.08 7.80
CA PRO A 17 6.94 15.08 8.45
C PRO A 17 6.90 14.27 9.74
N LEU A 18 7.56 13.10 9.78
CA LEU A 18 7.60 12.25 10.98
C LEU A 18 8.27 12.95 12.17
N VAL A 19 9.38 13.65 11.90
CA VAL A 19 10.12 14.35 12.96
C VAL A 19 9.40 15.61 13.43
N ARG A 20 8.68 16.28 12.53
CA ARG A 20 8.04 17.57 12.82
C ARG A 20 6.61 17.49 13.37
N GLY A 21 5.95 16.33 13.23
CA GLY A 21 4.55 16.21 13.60
C GLY A 21 4.15 14.83 14.08
N ILE A 22 4.10 14.64 15.41
CA ILE A 22 3.63 13.38 16.02
C ILE A 22 2.20 13.00 15.58
N VAL A 23 1.39 13.97 15.20
CA VAL A 23 0.02 13.75 14.69
C VAL A 23 0.03 12.87 13.45
N TYR A 24 1.04 13.00 12.59
CA TYR A 24 1.17 12.17 11.40
C TYR A 24 1.45 10.70 11.74
N VAL A 25 2.20 10.44 12.80
CA VAL A 25 2.45 9.07 13.29
C VAL A 25 1.14 8.40 13.71
N PHE A 26 0.32 9.13 14.46
CA PHE A 26 -0.96 8.59 14.93
C PHE A 26 -1.99 8.45 13.81
N SER A 27 -1.99 9.31 12.80
CA SER A 27 -2.97 9.26 11.70
C SER A 27 -2.95 7.93 10.96
N TYR A 28 -1.78 7.34 10.74
CA TYR A 28 -1.65 6.04 10.06
C TYR A 28 -1.95 4.83 10.95
N LEU A 29 -1.89 5.00 12.26
CA LEU A 29 -2.21 3.93 13.21
C LEU A 29 -3.71 3.88 13.54
N THR A 30 -4.41 5.01 13.42
CA THR A 30 -5.79 5.14 13.90
C THR A 30 -6.73 4.12 13.23
N VAL A 31 -6.74 4.06 11.90
CA VAL A 31 -7.66 3.17 11.17
C VAL A 31 -7.33 1.70 11.43
N PRO A 32 -6.09 1.21 11.20
CA PRO A 32 -5.77 -0.19 11.43
C PRO A 32 -5.96 -0.64 12.89
N LEU A 33 -5.64 0.21 13.87
CA LEU A 33 -5.86 -0.11 15.29
C LEU A 33 -7.34 -0.12 15.66
N ALA A 34 -8.15 0.78 15.08
CA ALA A 34 -9.60 0.77 15.28
C ALA A 34 -10.23 -0.50 14.70
N GLU A 35 -9.77 -0.95 13.52
CA GLU A 35 -10.22 -2.19 12.89
C GLU A 35 -9.79 -3.41 13.71
N LEU A 36 -8.55 -3.45 14.19
CA LEU A 36 -8.09 -4.52 15.09
C LEU A 36 -8.94 -4.59 16.37
N PHE A 37 -9.21 -3.44 16.99
CA PHE A 37 -10.07 -3.36 18.17
C PHE A 37 -11.50 -3.83 17.87
N LEU A 38 -12.08 -3.38 16.76
CA LEU A 38 -13.43 -3.77 16.34
C LEU A 38 -13.52 -5.29 16.12
N ILE A 39 -12.56 -5.85 15.40
CA ILE A 39 -12.52 -7.30 15.14
C ILE A 39 -12.35 -8.08 16.44
N TYR A 40 -11.46 -7.63 17.33
CA TYR A 40 -11.29 -8.24 18.64
C TYR A 40 -12.61 -8.26 19.42
N MET A 41 -13.32 -7.14 19.47
CA MET A 41 -14.58 -7.03 20.21
C MET A 41 -15.69 -7.89 19.60
N ILE A 42 -15.87 -7.87 18.29
CA ILE A 42 -16.95 -8.63 17.61
C ILE A 42 -16.68 -10.13 17.68
N THR A 43 -15.44 -10.55 17.48
CA THR A 43 -15.08 -11.98 17.42
C THR A 43 -14.59 -12.55 18.74
N LYS A 44 -14.63 -11.75 19.82
CA LYS A 44 -14.10 -12.13 21.15
C LYS A 44 -12.64 -12.63 21.08
N GLY A 45 -11.86 -12.06 20.15
CA GLY A 45 -10.46 -12.40 19.93
C GLY A 45 -10.20 -13.57 18.98
N GLU A 46 -11.21 -14.25 18.47
CA GLU A 46 -11.04 -15.42 17.58
C GLU A 46 -10.30 -15.05 16.28
N PHE A 47 -10.60 -13.88 15.67
CA PHE A 47 -9.96 -13.44 14.45
C PHE A 47 -8.85 -12.40 14.67
N VAL A 48 -8.33 -12.25 15.88
CA VAL A 48 -7.28 -11.26 16.15
C VAL A 48 -6.02 -11.47 15.31
N LYS A 49 -5.66 -12.73 15.03
CA LYS A 49 -4.50 -13.03 14.18
C LYS A 49 -4.71 -12.57 12.73
N PHE A 50 -5.92 -12.74 12.21
CA PHE A 50 -6.29 -12.19 10.90
C PHE A 50 -6.29 -10.67 10.91
N ALA A 51 -6.71 -10.05 12.02
CA ALA A 51 -6.68 -8.60 12.15
C ALA A 51 -5.26 -8.04 12.20
N VAL A 52 -4.29 -8.78 12.73
CA VAL A 52 -2.88 -8.40 12.72
C VAL A 52 -2.29 -8.50 11.30
N ASP A 53 -2.52 -9.61 10.59
CA ASP A 53 -2.11 -9.76 9.19
C ASP A 53 -2.77 -8.70 8.31
N GLY A 54 -4.07 -8.47 8.52
CA GLY A 54 -4.85 -7.46 7.83
C GLY A 54 -4.33 -6.04 8.06
N GLY A 55 -3.94 -5.72 9.29
CA GLY A 55 -3.36 -4.42 9.61
C GLY A 55 -2.04 -4.15 8.87
N LEU A 56 -1.17 -5.17 8.71
CA LEU A 56 0.03 -5.04 7.87
C LEU A 56 -0.33 -4.70 6.42
N ILE A 57 -1.29 -5.41 5.85
CA ILE A 57 -1.75 -5.20 4.48
C ILE A 57 -2.35 -3.81 4.33
N THR A 58 -3.23 -3.42 5.26
CA THR A 58 -3.94 -2.12 5.21
C THR A 58 -2.98 -0.95 5.35
N VAL A 59 -2.02 -1.00 6.27
CA VAL A 59 -1.00 0.06 6.41
C VAL A 59 -0.23 0.23 5.11
N ILE A 60 0.20 -0.86 4.48
CA ILE A 60 0.97 -0.81 3.22
C ILE A 60 0.10 -0.32 2.07
N ALA A 61 -1.10 -0.87 1.90
CA ALA A 61 -1.99 -0.52 0.80
C ALA A 61 -2.48 0.93 0.89
N SER A 62 -2.90 1.38 2.07
CA SER A 62 -3.36 2.75 2.29
C SER A 62 -2.27 3.78 1.96
N ASN A 63 -1.01 3.47 2.30
CA ASN A 63 0.11 4.34 1.96
C ASN A 63 0.37 4.42 0.45
N GLY A 64 0.31 3.29 -0.25
CA GLY A 64 0.42 3.30 -1.71
C GLY A 64 -0.71 4.09 -2.38
N LEU A 65 -1.94 3.97 -1.88
CA LEU A 65 -3.11 4.66 -2.41
C LEU A 65 -3.17 6.15 -2.04
N ALA A 66 -2.50 6.56 -0.95
CA ALA A 66 -2.35 7.99 -0.60
C ALA A 66 -1.70 8.79 -1.75
N PHE A 67 -0.92 8.14 -2.60
CA PHE A 67 -0.36 8.78 -3.80
C PHE A 67 -1.40 9.36 -4.75
N ILE A 68 -2.63 8.91 -4.74
CA ILE A 68 -3.70 9.52 -5.55
C ILE A 68 -3.80 11.01 -5.23
N ALA A 69 -3.84 11.35 -3.96
CA ALA A 69 -3.96 12.74 -3.50
C ALA A 69 -2.61 13.47 -3.52
N ASP A 70 -1.57 12.84 -2.99
CA ASP A 70 -0.24 13.43 -2.87
C ASP A 70 0.35 13.77 -4.24
N PHE A 71 0.27 12.85 -5.19
CA PHE A 71 0.79 13.11 -6.53
C PHE A 71 0.00 14.20 -7.26
N ALA A 72 -1.33 14.18 -7.16
CA ALA A 72 -2.15 15.23 -7.75
C ALA A 72 -1.83 16.60 -7.13
N PHE A 73 -1.63 16.69 -5.82
CA PHE A 73 -1.23 17.91 -5.13
C PHE A 73 0.16 18.40 -5.57
N LEU A 74 1.15 17.51 -5.56
CA LEU A 74 2.52 17.83 -5.95
C LEU A 74 2.61 18.31 -7.43
N ARG A 75 1.77 17.73 -8.31
CA ARG A 75 1.73 18.07 -9.72
C ARG A 75 0.97 19.37 -9.98
N LEU A 76 -0.24 19.51 -9.44
CA LEU A 76 -1.18 20.57 -9.82
C LEU A 76 -0.98 21.85 -9.01
N GLU A 77 -0.70 21.74 -7.72
CA GLU A 77 -0.54 22.89 -6.83
C GLU A 77 0.93 23.31 -6.71
N LEU A 78 1.82 22.38 -6.38
CA LEU A 78 3.23 22.69 -6.16
C LEU A 78 4.07 22.68 -7.46
N LYS A 79 3.51 22.17 -8.57
CA LYS A 79 4.18 22.08 -9.89
C LYS A 79 5.57 21.43 -9.84
N ILE A 80 5.79 20.52 -8.88
CA ILE A 80 7.08 19.84 -8.71
C ILE A 80 7.43 19.01 -9.94
N GLN A 81 6.44 18.44 -10.61
CA GLN A 81 6.66 17.71 -11.84
C GLN A 81 7.29 18.59 -12.92
N ASP A 82 6.82 19.83 -13.10
CA ASP A 82 7.35 20.76 -14.12
C ASP A 82 8.83 21.12 -13.82
N LEU A 83 9.16 21.28 -12.54
CA LEU A 83 10.55 21.52 -12.12
C LEU A 83 11.43 20.28 -12.38
N LEU A 84 10.93 19.09 -12.13
CA LEU A 84 11.70 17.85 -12.32
C LEU A 84 11.87 17.49 -13.80
N VAL A 85 10.88 17.79 -14.64
CA VAL A 85 10.98 17.60 -16.12
C VAL A 85 12.10 18.46 -16.72
N ALA A 86 12.38 19.62 -16.12
CA ALA A 86 13.52 20.48 -16.54
C ALA A 86 14.89 19.91 -16.11
N THR A 87 14.92 18.82 -15.37
CA THR A 87 16.13 18.13 -14.91
C THR A 87 16.29 16.79 -15.62
N GLU A 88 17.36 16.07 -15.30
CA GLU A 88 17.58 14.71 -15.83
C GLU A 88 16.82 13.62 -15.04
N ILE A 89 15.84 13.97 -14.20
CA ILE A 89 15.05 13.02 -13.41
C ILE A 89 13.98 12.40 -14.30
N SER A 90 13.88 11.08 -14.29
CA SER A 90 12.83 10.35 -15.02
C SER A 90 11.55 10.19 -14.19
N ALA A 91 10.43 9.92 -14.86
CA ALA A 91 9.18 9.57 -14.20
C ALA A 91 9.35 8.37 -13.23
N GLY A 92 10.12 7.35 -13.65
CA GLY A 92 10.42 6.18 -12.82
C GLY A 92 11.21 6.53 -11.55
N ASP A 93 12.22 7.42 -11.65
CA ASP A 93 12.97 7.88 -10.47
C ASP A 93 12.06 8.62 -9.49
N TYR A 94 11.13 9.42 -10.01
CA TYR A 94 10.18 10.16 -9.18
C TYR A 94 9.16 9.25 -8.48
N ILE A 95 8.58 8.28 -9.21
CA ILE A 95 7.67 7.28 -8.62
C ILE A 95 8.37 6.52 -7.50
N LEU A 96 9.59 6.04 -7.74
CA LEU A 96 10.38 5.34 -6.73
C LEU A 96 10.70 6.22 -5.53
N ALA A 97 11.07 7.49 -5.76
CA ALA A 97 11.36 8.44 -4.69
C ALA A 97 10.14 8.66 -3.79
N LEU A 98 8.95 8.82 -4.37
CA LEU A 98 7.70 8.93 -3.64
C LEU A 98 7.36 7.63 -2.89
N THR A 99 7.51 6.46 -3.52
CA THR A 99 7.27 5.16 -2.88
C THR A 99 8.15 4.96 -1.66
N PHE A 100 9.44 5.27 -1.77
CA PHE A 100 10.37 5.22 -0.62
C PHE A 100 10.02 6.25 0.46
N SER A 101 9.59 7.45 0.07
CA SER A 101 9.15 8.47 1.02
C SER A 101 7.98 7.98 1.86
N ASN A 102 6.99 7.37 1.21
CA ASN A 102 5.81 6.84 1.90
C ASN A 102 6.12 5.60 2.75
N LEU A 103 7.04 4.75 2.31
CA LEU A 103 7.51 3.63 3.12
C LEU A 103 8.12 4.12 4.44
N ILE A 104 8.95 5.16 4.38
CA ILE A 104 9.52 5.78 5.58
C ILE A 104 8.42 6.41 6.43
N TYR A 105 7.52 7.14 5.80
CA TYR A 105 6.43 7.82 6.49
C TYR A 105 5.47 6.87 7.19
N SER A 106 5.22 5.69 6.61
CA SER A 106 4.39 4.62 7.21
C SER A 106 5.13 3.72 8.18
N SER A 107 6.44 3.91 8.34
CA SER A 107 7.25 3.02 9.18
C SER A 107 6.73 2.84 10.62
N PRO A 108 6.14 3.84 11.32
CA PRO A 108 5.57 3.61 12.64
C PRO A 108 4.41 2.60 12.64
N GLY A 109 3.53 2.67 11.63
CA GLY A 109 2.45 1.70 11.45
C GLY A 109 2.97 0.31 11.15
N ILE A 110 3.91 0.20 10.22
CA ILE A 110 4.55 -1.07 9.84
C ILE A 110 5.22 -1.71 11.05
N LEU A 111 6.04 -0.95 11.79
CA LEU A 111 6.76 -1.46 12.97
C LEU A 111 5.79 -1.93 14.06
N THR A 112 4.69 -1.21 14.29
CA THR A 112 3.66 -1.62 15.25
C THR A 112 3.05 -2.97 14.87
N TYR A 113 2.64 -3.14 13.61
CA TYR A 113 2.03 -4.39 13.17
C TYR A 113 3.03 -5.54 13.03
N VAL A 114 4.28 -5.27 12.67
CA VAL A 114 5.37 -6.27 12.71
C VAL A 114 5.60 -6.74 14.16
N ALA A 115 5.63 -5.83 15.13
CA ALA A 115 5.74 -6.19 16.54
C ALA A 115 4.55 -7.06 17.01
N LEU A 116 3.32 -6.69 16.64
CA LEU A 116 2.13 -7.51 16.93
C LEU A 116 2.22 -8.88 16.25
N ALA A 117 2.64 -8.96 14.99
CA ALA A 117 2.78 -10.22 14.28
C ALA A 117 3.83 -11.15 14.92
N ILE A 118 4.89 -10.61 15.50
CA ILE A 118 5.86 -11.37 16.30
C ILE A 118 5.23 -11.85 17.62
N ILE A 119 4.53 -10.97 18.34
CA ILE A 119 3.86 -11.30 19.60
C ILE A 119 2.82 -12.41 19.42
N TYR A 120 2.04 -12.37 18.35
CA TYR A 120 1.04 -13.39 18.03
C TYR A 120 1.62 -14.61 17.32
N HIS A 121 2.96 -14.74 17.20
CA HIS A 121 3.68 -15.84 16.56
C HIS A 121 3.28 -16.07 15.08
N LEU A 122 2.89 -15.01 14.38
CA LEU A 122 2.59 -15.02 12.94
C LEU A 122 3.86 -14.89 12.10
N LEU A 123 4.84 -14.13 12.58
CA LEU A 123 6.14 -13.97 11.94
C LEU A 123 7.22 -14.77 12.67
N ASN A 124 7.99 -15.51 11.90
CA ASN A 124 9.15 -16.29 12.34
C ASN A 124 10.27 -16.19 11.26
N PRO A 125 11.52 -16.60 11.54
CA PRO A 125 12.61 -16.48 10.57
C PRO A 125 12.36 -17.18 9.23
N PHE A 126 11.53 -18.22 9.19
CA PHE A 126 11.28 -19.01 7.97
C PHE A 126 10.26 -18.35 7.04
N ASN A 127 9.25 -17.67 7.60
CA ASN A 127 8.21 -17.02 6.81
C ASN A 127 8.41 -15.51 6.64
N PHE A 128 9.38 -14.91 7.35
CA PHE A 128 9.66 -13.48 7.26
C PHE A 128 9.93 -13.03 5.83
N PHE A 129 10.77 -13.76 5.10
CA PHE A 129 11.14 -13.38 3.73
C PHE A 129 9.93 -13.40 2.76
N PRO A 130 9.13 -14.46 2.64
CA PRO A 130 7.98 -14.44 1.75
C PRO A 130 6.90 -13.41 2.15
N VAL A 131 6.67 -13.18 3.44
CA VAL A 131 5.76 -12.12 3.91
C VAL A 131 6.31 -10.75 3.51
N PHE A 132 7.59 -10.47 3.79
CA PHE A 132 8.23 -9.21 3.42
C PHE A 132 8.18 -8.95 1.90
N MET A 133 8.47 -9.96 1.08
CA MET A 133 8.39 -9.83 -0.38
C MET A 133 6.96 -9.54 -0.85
N THR A 134 5.96 -10.20 -0.27
CA THR A 134 4.55 -9.92 -0.58
C THR A 134 4.18 -8.47 -0.25
N LEU A 135 4.56 -7.98 0.93
CA LEU A 135 4.30 -6.60 1.35
C LEU A 135 5.03 -5.58 0.47
N LEU A 136 6.26 -5.90 0.05
CA LEU A 136 7.03 -5.03 -0.86
C LEU A 136 6.36 -4.94 -2.24
N ILE A 137 5.92 -6.06 -2.80
CA ILE A 137 5.23 -6.08 -4.10
C ILE A 137 3.88 -5.37 -3.97
N LEU A 138 3.15 -5.57 -2.88
CA LEU A 138 1.90 -4.85 -2.61
C LEU A 138 2.12 -3.33 -2.54
N LEU A 139 3.16 -2.87 -1.85
CA LEU A 139 3.53 -1.45 -1.80
C LEU A 139 3.79 -0.88 -3.19
N LEU A 140 4.59 -1.59 -3.98
CA LEU A 140 4.88 -1.20 -5.36
C LEU A 140 3.61 -1.16 -6.21
N ASN A 141 2.76 -2.18 -6.10
CA ASN A 141 1.50 -2.26 -6.83
C ASN A 141 0.56 -1.10 -6.49
N THR A 142 0.26 -0.91 -5.20
CA THR A 142 -0.66 0.13 -4.75
C THR A 142 -0.12 1.54 -4.99
N SER A 143 1.20 1.74 -4.90
CA SER A 143 1.87 2.99 -5.28
C SER A 143 1.72 3.28 -6.78
N ALA A 144 1.88 2.26 -7.62
CA ALA A 144 1.70 2.39 -9.07
C ALA A 144 0.24 2.71 -9.42
N ILE A 145 -0.73 2.04 -8.81
CA ILE A 145 -2.16 2.35 -8.94
C ILE A 145 -2.43 3.80 -8.51
N GLY A 146 -1.93 4.17 -7.33
CA GLY A 146 -2.11 5.52 -6.80
C GLY A 146 -1.54 6.60 -7.71
N PHE A 147 -0.35 6.37 -8.23
CA PHE A 147 0.29 7.29 -9.17
C PHE A 147 -0.46 7.35 -10.51
N PHE A 148 -0.89 6.20 -11.05
CA PHE A 148 -1.66 6.14 -12.29
C PHE A 148 -2.96 6.93 -12.15
N ILE A 149 -3.78 6.66 -11.15
CA ILE A 149 -5.04 7.39 -10.91
C ILE A 149 -4.76 8.87 -10.67
N GLY A 150 -3.78 9.21 -9.83
CA GLY A 150 -3.38 10.58 -9.53
C GLY A 150 -2.93 11.35 -10.77
N SER A 151 -2.35 10.67 -11.78
CA SER A 151 -1.95 11.28 -13.05
C SER A 151 -3.14 11.69 -13.93
N LEU A 152 -4.27 11.05 -13.80
CA LEU A 152 -5.50 11.31 -14.56
C LEU A 152 -6.34 12.44 -13.95
N ILE A 153 -6.10 12.79 -12.69
CA ILE A 153 -6.87 13.81 -11.98
C ILE A 153 -6.54 15.21 -12.52
N SER A 154 -7.58 15.99 -12.80
CA SER A 154 -7.45 17.37 -13.30
C SER A 154 -7.56 18.43 -12.21
N HIS A 155 -8.17 18.10 -11.05
CA HIS A 155 -8.38 19.03 -9.94
C HIS A 155 -8.04 18.38 -8.61
N VAL A 156 -7.16 19.01 -7.81
CA VAL A 156 -6.70 18.50 -6.51
C VAL A 156 -7.86 18.18 -5.56
N ARG A 157 -8.92 18.99 -5.59
CA ARG A 157 -10.08 18.77 -4.72
C ARG A 157 -10.73 17.38 -4.89
N TYR A 158 -10.71 16.82 -6.10
CA TYR A 158 -11.26 15.48 -6.36
C TYR A 158 -10.30 14.36 -5.92
N SER A 159 -9.01 14.62 -5.84
CA SER A 159 -8.01 13.59 -5.52
C SER A 159 -8.21 13.00 -4.12
N TRP A 160 -8.57 13.82 -3.16
CA TRP A 160 -8.85 13.35 -1.79
C TRP A 160 -10.05 12.42 -1.73
N GLY A 161 -11.15 12.78 -2.43
CA GLY A 161 -12.35 11.93 -2.51
C GLY A 161 -12.08 10.61 -3.23
N ILE A 162 -11.39 10.65 -4.38
CA ILE A 162 -11.04 9.46 -5.14
C ILE A 162 -10.08 8.58 -4.34
N GLY A 163 -9.10 9.18 -3.66
CA GLY A 163 -8.17 8.45 -2.77
C GLY A 163 -8.89 7.76 -1.62
N ALA A 164 -9.84 8.44 -0.98
CA ALA A 164 -10.64 7.85 0.09
C ALA A 164 -11.49 6.68 -0.40
N ILE A 165 -12.16 6.82 -1.55
CA ILE A 165 -12.96 5.74 -2.16
C ILE A 165 -12.06 4.55 -2.52
N ALA A 166 -10.94 4.78 -3.22
CA ALA A 166 -10.02 3.72 -3.61
C ALA A 166 -9.42 3.02 -2.39
N GLY A 167 -9.02 3.78 -1.37
CA GLY A 167 -8.52 3.25 -0.11
C GLY A 167 -9.55 2.34 0.57
N THR A 168 -10.78 2.81 0.74
CA THR A 168 -11.86 2.02 1.34
C THR A 168 -12.16 0.75 0.55
N LEU A 169 -12.31 0.86 -0.77
CA LEU A 169 -12.61 -0.29 -1.62
C LEU A 169 -11.50 -1.35 -1.58
N LEU A 170 -10.23 -0.94 -1.57
CA LEU A 170 -9.10 -1.86 -1.59
C LEU A 170 -8.68 -2.38 -0.20
N THR A 171 -9.20 -1.84 0.89
CA THR A 171 -8.87 -2.32 2.24
C THR A 171 -10.02 -2.99 2.97
N ILE A 172 -11.27 -2.62 2.68
CA ILE A 172 -12.45 -3.16 3.38
C ILE A 172 -13.12 -4.29 2.59
N LEU A 173 -13.26 -4.16 1.26
CA LEU A 173 -13.89 -5.22 0.44
C LEU A 173 -13.11 -6.53 0.42
N PRO A 174 -11.77 -6.52 0.28
CA PRO A 174 -10.98 -7.74 0.27
C PRO A 174 -11.01 -8.46 1.62
N PRO A 175 -10.78 -9.79 1.63
CA PRO A 175 -10.74 -10.59 2.85
C PRO A 175 -9.42 -10.39 3.61
N VAL A 176 -9.13 -9.13 3.97
CA VAL A 176 -7.88 -8.74 4.62
C VAL A 176 -7.89 -9.12 6.10
N TYR A 177 -9.05 -9.00 6.75
CA TYR A 177 -9.24 -9.19 8.19
C TYR A 177 -9.92 -10.52 8.56
N TYR A 178 -10.23 -11.35 7.58
CA TYR A 178 -10.89 -12.64 7.77
C TYR A 178 -10.46 -13.63 6.68
N PRO A 179 -10.68 -14.93 6.89
CA PRO A 179 -10.32 -15.92 5.89
C PRO A 179 -11.14 -15.76 4.61
N TYR A 180 -10.48 -15.83 3.44
CA TYR A 180 -11.13 -15.65 2.15
C TYR A 180 -12.24 -16.68 1.85
N TYR A 181 -12.16 -17.89 2.43
CA TYR A 181 -13.14 -18.95 2.22
C TYR A 181 -14.50 -18.69 2.90
N LEU A 182 -14.61 -17.66 3.73
CA LEU A 182 -15.90 -17.21 4.28
C LEU A 182 -16.74 -16.43 3.25
N LEU A 183 -16.12 -16.01 2.16
CA LEU A 183 -16.83 -15.30 1.10
C LEU A 183 -17.59 -16.27 0.18
N PRO A 184 -18.81 -15.92 -0.26
CA PRO A 184 -19.47 -16.61 -1.34
C PRO A 184 -18.59 -16.64 -2.60
N HIS A 185 -18.56 -17.76 -3.31
CA HIS A 185 -17.69 -17.98 -4.46
C HIS A 185 -17.76 -16.85 -5.52
N MET A 186 -18.95 -16.42 -5.87
CA MET A 186 -19.17 -15.34 -6.83
C MET A 186 -18.52 -14.02 -6.37
N ILE A 187 -18.63 -13.67 -5.08
CA ILE A 187 -18.01 -12.46 -4.53
C ILE A 187 -16.49 -12.61 -4.53
N PHE A 188 -15.99 -13.77 -4.13
CA PHE A 188 -14.57 -14.05 -4.13
C PHE A 188 -13.96 -13.91 -5.54
N GLU A 189 -14.57 -14.47 -6.57
CA GLU A 189 -14.10 -14.34 -7.96
C GLU A 189 -14.04 -12.88 -8.42
N LEU A 190 -15.03 -12.07 -8.04
CA LEU A 190 -15.08 -10.65 -8.40
C LEU A 190 -13.95 -9.84 -7.77
N ILE A 191 -13.63 -10.12 -6.50
CA ILE A 191 -12.60 -9.35 -5.76
C ILE A 191 -11.22 -10.03 -5.78
N TYR A 192 -11.11 -11.24 -6.31
CA TYR A 192 -9.84 -11.98 -6.38
C TYR A 192 -8.71 -11.18 -7.05
N PRO A 193 -8.96 -10.46 -8.18
CA PRO A 193 -7.90 -9.67 -8.82
C PRO A 193 -7.50 -8.40 -8.05
N LEU A 194 -8.12 -8.08 -6.92
CA LEU A 194 -7.68 -6.92 -6.15
C LEU A 194 -6.33 -7.20 -5.47
N PRO A 195 -5.35 -6.28 -5.53
CA PRO A 195 -3.99 -6.53 -5.03
C PRO A 195 -3.96 -6.86 -3.54
N THR A 196 -4.87 -6.30 -2.78
CA THR A 196 -5.00 -6.59 -1.34
C THR A 196 -5.63 -7.95 -1.06
N THR A 197 -6.52 -8.45 -1.93
CA THR A 197 -7.00 -9.86 -1.87
C THR A 197 -5.86 -10.82 -2.13
N LEU A 198 -5.08 -10.59 -3.19
CA LEU A 198 -3.93 -11.42 -3.54
C LEU A 198 -2.89 -11.44 -2.42
N ALA A 199 -2.57 -10.27 -1.85
CA ALA A 199 -1.66 -10.16 -0.72
C ALA A 199 -2.21 -10.85 0.53
N SER A 200 -3.52 -10.75 0.80
CA SER A 200 -4.17 -11.42 1.93
C SER A 200 -4.04 -12.95 1.84
N ILE A 201 -4.35 -13.53 0.66
CA ILE A 201 -4.21 -14.97 0.42
C ILE A 201 -2.77 -15.42 0.66
N LEU A 202 -1.79 -14.67 0.15
CA LEU A 202 -0.37 -14.98 0.32
C LEU A 202 0.08 -14.90 1.77
N ILE A 203 -0.23 -13.80 2.46
CA ILE A 203 0.21 -13.57 3.84
C ILE A 203 -0.47 -14.58 4.78
N GLN A 204 -1.78 -14.80 4.69
CA GLN A 204 -2.49 -15.78 5.49
C GLN A 204 -1.95 -17.20 5.29
N ASN A 205 -1.48 -17.55 4.08
CA ASN A 205 -0.82 -18.83 3.84
C ASN A 205 0.59 -18.89 4.45
N PHE A 206 1.39 -17.84 4.31
CA PHE A 206 2.76 -17.81 4.85
C PHE A 206 2.80 -17.72 6.37
N THR A 207 1.84 -17.04 7.00
CA THR A 207 1.67 -17.00 8.47
C THR A 207 1.02 -18.26 9.03
N GLY A 208 0.54 -19.16 8.16
CA GLY A 208 -0.05 -20.46 8.55
C GLY A 208 -1.50 -20.36 9.01
N LEU A 209 -2.17 -19.20 8.85
CA LEU A 209 -3.57 -19.04 9.21
C LEU A 209 -4.50 -19.80 8.26
N VAL A 210 -4.20 -19.79 6.97
CA VAL A 210 -5.00 -20.48 5.95
C VAL A 210 -4.07 -21.17 4.96
N LYS A 211 -4.18 -22.48 4.80
CA LYS A 211 -3.47 -23.22 3.74
C LYS A 211 -4.27 -23.19 2.45
N THR A 212 -3.61 -22.84 1.35
CA THR A 212 -4.26 -22.73 0.04
C THR A 212 -3.36 -23.16 -1.10
N SER A 213 -3.95 -23.66 -2.19
CA SER A 213 -3.27 -23.94 -3.45
C SER A 213 -3.11 -22.69 -4.33
N LEU A 214 -3.74 -21.57 -3.97
CA LEU A 214 -3.77 -20.35 -4.78
C LEU A 214 -2.47 -19.52 -4.69
N VAL A 215 -1.46 -19.95 -3.93
CA VAL A 215 -0.23 -19.17 -3.65
C VAL A 215 0.47 -18.76 -4.94
N VAL A 216 0.77 -19.71 -5.82
CA VAL A 216 1.51 -19.43 -7.06
C VAL A 216 0.70 -18.52 -7.97
N GLN A 217 -0.60 -18.79 -8.11
CA GLN A 217 -1.50 -17.98 -8.94
C GLN A 217 -1.59 -16.54 -8.39
N SER A 218 -1.86 -16.37 -7.10
CA SER A 218 -1.98 -15.05 -6.47
C SER A 218 -0.68 -14.24 -6.56
N PHE A 219 0.47 -14.90 -6.36
CA PHE A 219 1.77 -14.24 -6.48
C PHE A 219 2.01 -13.78 -7.93
N THR A 220 1.74 -14.65 -8.91
CA THR A 220 1.92 -14.33 -10.34
C THR A 220 1.04 -13.17 -10.76
N VAL A 221 -0.24 -13.18 -10.38
CA VAL A 221 -1.18 -12.09 -10.72
C VAL A 221 -0.73 -10.79 -10.08
N LEU A 222 -0.34 -10.79 -8.80
CA LEU A 222 0.12 -9.59 -8.10
C LEU A 222 1.37 -8.97 -8.76
N VAL A 223 2.33 -9.81 -9.19
CA VAL A 223 3.53 -9.34 -9.90
C VAL A 223 3.17 -8.77 -11.28
N VAL A 224 2.34 -9.48 -12.04
CA VAL A 224 1.90 -9.02 -13.37
C VAL A 224 1.16 -7.68 -13.27
N GLU A 225 0.23 -7.54 -12.33
CA GLU A 225 -0.47 -6.29 -12.08
C GLU A 225 0.49 -5.15 -11.72
N THR A 226 1.47 -5.43 -10.87
CA THR A 226 2.49 -4.45 -10.49
C THR A 226 3.23 -3.93 -11.72
N VAL A 227 3.67 -4.82 -12.60
CA VAL A 227 4.37 -4.44 -13.84
C VAL A 227 3.46 -3.63 -14.76
N VAL A 228 2.21 -4.07 -14.94
CA VAL A 228 1.23 -3.40 -15.79
C VAL A 228 0.93 -1.99 -15.25
N PHE A 229 0.64 -1.83 -13.97
CA PHE A 229 0.34 -0.52 -13.40
C PHE A 229 1.57 0.40 -13.38
N TYR A 230 2.79 -0.11 -13.18
CA TYR A 230 4.01 0.68 -13.34
C TYR A 230 4.18 1.18 -14.77
N TYR A 231 3.97 0.33 -15.75
CA TYR A 231 4.01 0.72 -17.16
C TYR A 231 2.97 1.80 -17.49
N LEU A 232 1.71 1.59 -17.05
CA LEU A 232 0.64 2.56 -17.23
C LEU A 232 0.96 3.90 -16.54
N SER A 233 1.50 3.85 -15.32
CA SER A 233 1.89 5.03 -14.56
C SER A 233 2.93 5.87 -15.30
N ILE A 234 3.97 5.24 -15.82
CA ILE A 234 5.00 5.94 -16.62
C ILE A 234 4.41 6.50 -17.93
N ARG A 235 3.60 5.70 -18.61
CA ARG A 235 3.01 6.08 -19.91
C ARG A 235 2.04 7.25 -19.80
N PHE A 236 1.23 7.29 -18.74
CA PHE A 236 0.19 8.30 -18.54
C PHE A 236 0.60 9.44 -17.60
N SER A 237 1.82 9.41 -17.07
CA SER A 237 2.32 10.42 -16.12
C SER A 237 2.37 11.84 -16.69
N ARG A 238 2.22 12.00 -18.03
CA ARG A 238 2.42 13.30 -18.74
C ARG A 238 3.75 13.95 -18.35
N TRP A 239 4.80 13.13 -18.22
CA TRP A 239 6.12 13.57 -17.77
C TRP A 239 6.77 14.58 -18.72
N VAL A 240 6.37 14.62 -19.97
CA VAL A 240 6.84 15.60 -20.94
C VAL A 240 5.79 16.70 -21.04
N SER A 241 6.17 17.93 -20.67
CA SER A 241 5.33 19.10 -20.96
C SER A 241 5.16 19.24 -22.48
N LYS A 242 3.92 19.28 -22.94
CA LYS A 242 3.63 19.74 -24.28
C LYS A 242 3.79 21.25 -24.32
#